data_c8102951af5bb68828777cac06c508e4
#
_entry.id   c8102951af5bb68828777cac06c508e4
#
_cell.length_a   1.000
_cell.length_b   1.000
_cell.length_c   1.000
_cell.angle_alpha   90.00
_cell.angle_beta   90.00
_cell.angle_gamma   90.00
#
_symmetry.space_group_name_H-M   'P 1'
#
loop_
_entity.id
_entity.type
_entity.pdbx_description
1 polymer ?
#
loop_
_entity_poly.entity_id
_entity_poly.type
_entity_poly.pdbx_seq_one_letter_code
_entity_poly.pdbx_strand_id
1 'polypeptide(L)'
;DQTVELARYRSEFFGKLSEVLSGRQGVRVVGDRFVFSSEVLFEPGSADLSPEGKSQIAGVVATLQEVAAVIPPEINWIIRVDGHTDDVPLSGQGQFKDNWELSQARALAVVRFMQTDLGFPPNRLAATGFGEYQPVATGDTPEARAQNRRIELKLTER
;
A
#
# COMPACT_ATOMS: atom_id res chain seq x y z
N ASP A 1 -26.85 0.16 -5.54
CA ASP A 1 -26.11 -0.63 -4.57
C ASP A 1 -24.69 -0.10 -4.46
N GLN A 2 -24.21 0.08 -3.24
CA GLN A 2 -22.89 0.66 -2.96
C GLN A 2 -21.76 -0.14 -3.59
N THR A 3 -21.88 -1.47 -3.63
CA THR A 3 -20.84 -2.33 -4.21
C THR A 3 -20.65 -2.04 -5.69
N VAL A 4 -21.75 -1.90 -6.43
CA VAL A 4 -21.70 -1.60 -7.86
C VAL A 4 -21.16 -0.20 -8.11
N GLU A 5 -21.62 0.78 -7.32
CA GLU A 5 -21.12 2.16 -7.44
C GLU A 5 -19.63 2.26 -7.10
N LEU A 6 -19.21 1.57 -6.04
CA LEU A 6 -17.79 1.58 -5.65
C LEU A 6 -16.91 0.95 -6.73
N ALA A 7 -17.39 -0.09 -7.41
CA ALA A 7 -16.64 -0.71 -8.51
C ALA A 7 -16.37 0.28 -9.64
N ARG A 8 -17.35 1.17 -9.93
CA ARG A 8 -17.16 2.21 -10.93
C ARG A 8 -16.08 3.20 -10.53
N TYR A 9 -16.08 3.66 -9.28
CA TYR A 9 -15.06 4.59 -8.80
C TYR A 9 -13.68 3.92 -8.68
N ARG A 10 -13.67 2.64 -8.35
CA ARG A 10 -12.42 1.86 -8.33
C ARG A 10 -11.79 1.81 -9.72
N SER A 11 -12.58 1.57 -10.77
CA SER A 11 -12.09 1.55 -12.14
C SER A 11 -11.54 2.92 -12.55
N GLU A 12 -12.24 3.99 -12.18
CA GLU A 12 -11.79 5.36 -12.44
C GLU A 12 -10.48 5.66 -11.73
N PHE A 13 -10.37 5.26 -10.46
CA PHE A 13 -9.13 5.42 -9.69
C PHE A 13 -7.96 4.68 -10.36
N PHE A 14 -8.18 3.42 -10.76
CA PHE A 14 -7.14 2.66 -11.44
C PHE A 14 -6.69 3.32 -12.74
N GLY A 15 -7.62 3.82 -13.53
CA GLY A 15 -7.28 4.49 -14.78
C GLY A 15 -6.40 5.71 -14.56
N LYS A 16 -6.79 6.58 -13.64
CA LYS A 16 -6.04 7.79 -13.33
C LYS A 16 -4.68 7.49 -12.71
N LEU A 17 -4.64 6.58 -11.76
CA LEU A 17 -3.40 6.26 -11.05
C LEU A 17 -2.41 5.54 -11.95
N SER A 18 -2.90 4.70 -12.84
CA SER A 18 -2.04 4.01 -13.81
C SER A 18 -1.31 5.01 -14.70
N GLU A 19 -1.97 6.09 -15.11
CA GLU A 19 -1.31 7.16 -15.89
C GLU A 19 -0.21 7.84 -15.10
N VAL A 20 -0.49 8.18 -13.83
CA VAL A 20 0.48 8.88 -12.97
C VAL A 20 1.69 8.02 -12.67
N LEU A 21 1.48 6.72 -12.42
CA LEU A 21 2.54 5.81 -11.99
C LEU A 21 3.22 5.06 -13.14
N SER A 22 2.75 5.24 -14.37
CA SER A 22 3.31 4.53 -15.51
C SER A 22 4.79 4.84 -15.66
N GLY A 23 5.59 3.79 -15.80
CA GLY A 23 7.04 3.91 -15.96
C GLY A 23 7.81 4.16 -14.68
N ARG A 24 7.17 4.32 -13.52
CA ARG A 24 7.89 4.49 -12.27
C ARG A 24 8.43 3.14 -11.78
N GLN A 25 9.67 3.17 -11.33
CA GLN A 25 10.32 1.97 -10.81
C GLN A 25 9.68 1.55 -9.48
N GLY A 26 9.50 0.25 -9.31
CA GLY A 26 9.02 -0.30 -8.06
C GLY A 26 7.52 -0.26 -7.88
N VAL A 27 6.77 0.11 -8.91
CA VAL A 27 5.29 0.16 -8.87
C VAL A 27 4.72 -0.70 -9.97
N ARG A 28 3.70 -1.49 -9.65
CA ARG A 28 2.96 -2.29 -10.66
C ARG A 28 1.49 -2.37 -10.28
N VAL A 29 0.68 -2.64 -11.28
CA VAL A 29 -0.76 -2.86 -11.11
C VAL A 29 -1.02 -4.36 -11.19
N VAL A 30 -1.65 -4.93 -10.17
CA VAL A 30 -1.97 -6.35 -10.12
C VAL A 30 -3.44 -6.47 -9.70
N GLY A 31 -4.30 -6.89 -10.66
CA GLY A 31 -5.73 -6.99 -10.38
C GLY A 31 -6.33 -5.66 -9.99
N ASP A 32 -6.91 -5.58 -8.80
CA ASP A 32 -7.55 -4.36 -8.28
C ASP A 32 -6.66 -3.61 -7.29
N ARG A 33 -5.35 -3.81 -7.33
CA ARG A 33 -4.40 -3.27 -6.37
C ARG A 33 -3.23 -2.59 -7.04
N PHE A 34 -2.68 -1.59 -6.36
CA PHE A 34 -1.39 -1.01 -6.69
C PHE A 34 -0.35 -1.59 -5.75
N VAL A 35 0.73 -2.12 -6.34
CA VAL A 35 1.77 -2.84 -5.61
C VAL A 35 3.06 -2.04 -5.67
N PHE A 36 3.60 -1.72 -4.50
CA PHE A 36 4.83 -0.95 -4.35
C PHE A 36 5.90 -1.83 -3.74
N SER A 37 7.11 -1.79 -4.30
CA SER A 37 8.25 -2.50 -3.74
C SER A 37 8.64 -1.89 -2.38
N SER A 38 8.74 -2.71 -1.34
CA SER A 38 9.18 -2.23 -0.03
C SER A 38 10.59 -1.68 -0.07
N GLU A 39 11.43 -2.16 -0.97
CA GLU A 39 12.80 -1.69 -1.10
C GLU A 39 12.88 -0.26 -1.62
N VAL A 40 11.88 0.18 -2.38
CA VAL A 40 11.77 1.57 -2.84
C VAL A 40 11.14 2.44 -1.77
N LEU A 41 10.13 1.93 -1.08
CA LEU A 41 9.37 2.75 -0.12
C LEU A 41 10.10 2.99 1.20
N PHE A 42 10.91 2.03 1.66
CA PHE A 42 11.47 2.08 3.02
C PHE A 42 12.98 1.95 3.00
N GLU A 43 13.61 2.53 4.02
CA GLU A 43 15.00 2.26 4.29
C GLU A 43 15.18 0.78 4.67
N PRO A 44 16.35 0.18 4.37
CA PRO A 44 16.57 -1.25 4.63
C PRO A 44 16.28 -1.62 6.09
N GLY A 45 15.50 -2.68 6.27
CA GLY A 45 15.20 -3.23 7.59
C GLY A 45 14.35 -2.35 8.49
N SER A 46 13.77 -1.26 7.97
CA SER A 46 13.02 -0.32 8.79
C SER A 46 11.60 -0.10 8.26
N ALA A 47 10.81 0.62 9.05
CA ALA A 47 9.49 1.10 8.63
C ALA A 47 9.49 2.61 8.38
N ASP A 48 10.67 3.21 8.18
CA ASP A 48 10.79 4.62 7.86
C ASP A 48 10.74 4.80 6.34
N LEU A 49 9.84 5.65 5.87
CA LEU A 49 9.71 5.91 4.44
C LEU A 49 10.93 6.63 3.90
N SER A 50 11.44 6.16 2.76
CA SER A 50 12.52 6.82 2.04
C SER A 50 12.00 8.08 1.35
N PRO A 51 12.89 9.00 0.93
CA PRO A 51 12.46 10.16 0.13
C PRO A 51 11.71 9.75 -1.15
N GLU A 52 12.17 8.72 -1.84
CA GLU A 52 11.48 8.21 -3.04
C GLU A 52 10.12 7.62 -2.67
N GLY A 53 10.04 6.90 -1.54
CA GLY A 53 8.77 6.36 -1.06
C GLY A 53 7.76 7.47 -0.77
N LYS A 54 8.19 8.52 -0.10
CA LYS A 54 7.33 9.67 0.18
C LYS A 54 6.81 10.32 -1.11
N SER A 55 7.68 10.45 -2.11
CA SER A 55 7.32 11.01 -3.39
C SER A 55 6.26 10.15 -4.11
N GLN A 56 6.45 8.83 -4.09
CA GLN A 56 5.48 7.92 -4.70
C GLN A 56 4.12 7.98 -4.02
N ILE A 57 4.11 7.97 -2.69
CA ILE A 57 2.85 8.02 -1.94
C ILE A 57 2.17 9.38 -2.13
N ALA A 58 2.93 10.47 -2.19
CA ALA A 58 2.35 11.79 -2.45
C ALA A 58 1.64 11.84 -3.81
N GLY A 59 2.23 11.23 -4.84
CA GLY A 59 1.61 11.14 -6.16
C GLY A 59 0.31 10.34 -6.15
N VAL A 60 0.30 9.24 -5.41
CA VAL A 60 -0.90 8.41 -5.24
C VAL A 60 -2.00 9.21 -4.54
N VAL A 61 -1.66 9.91 -3.47
CA VAL A 61 -2.65 10.67 -2.69
C VAL A 61 -3.25 11.80 -3.51
N ALA A 62 -2.45 12.49 -4.32
CA ALA A 62 -2.96 13.55 -5.17
C ALA A 62 -4.04 13.03 -6.13
N THR A 63 -3.81 11.87 -6.76
CA THR A 63 -4.77 11.25 -7.64
C THR A 63 -5.99 10.75 -6.86
N LEU A 64 -5.75 10.15 -5.71
CA LEU A 64 -6.81 9.61 -4.87
C LEU A 64 -7.75 10.71 -4.37
N GLN A 65 -7.22 11.89 -4.06
CA GLN A 65 -8.05 13.01 -3.64
C GLN A 65 -8.98 13.48 -4.75
N GLU A 66 -8.54 13.45 -6.01
CA GLU A 66 -9.40 13.77 -7.14
C GLU A 66 -10.58 12.80 -7.25
N VAL A 67 -10.29 11.51 -7.12
CA VAL A 67 -11.33 10.48 -7.18
C VAL A 67 -12.24 10.57 -5.96
N ALA A 68 -11.66 10.75 -4.78
CA ALA A 68 -12.41 10.84 -3.53
C ALA A 68 -13.44 11.97 -3.55
N ALA A 69 -13.10 13.07 -4.20
CA ALA A 69 -14.00 14.24 -4.28
C ALA A 69 -15.31 13.93 -4.99
N VAL A 70 -15.35 12.90 -5.86
CA VAL A 70 -16.57 12.56 -6.62
C VAL A 70 -17.28 11.32 -6.09
N ILE A 71 -16.69 10.60 -5.12
CA ILE A 71 -17.39 9.48 -4.50
C ILE A 71 -18.43 10.02 -3.52
N PRO A 72 -19.70 9.64 -3.65
CA PRO A 72 -20.72 10.11 -2.71
C PRO A 72 -20.36 9.77 -1.27
N PRO A 73 -20.52 10.70 -0.32
CA PRO A 73 -20.09 10.47 1.06
C PRO A 73 -20.80 9.34 1.78
N GLU A 74 -22.01 8.96 1.33
CA GLU A 74 -22.74 7.84 1.90
C GLU A 74 -22.18 6.48 1.52
N ILE A 75 -21.29 6.39 0.51
CA ILE A 75 -20.58 5.15 0.22
C ILE A 75 -19.48 4.97 1.26
N ASN A 76 -19.47 3.81 1.90
CA ASN A 76 -18.58 3.53 3.02
C ASN A 76 -17.25 2.93 2.50
N TRP A 77 -16.45 3.77 1.84
CA TRP A 77 -15.21 3.35 1.21
C TRP A 77 -14.00 3.67 2.08
N ILE A 78 -12.96 2.87 1.90
CA ILE A 78 -11.64 3.14 2.50
C ILE A 78 -10.54 2.81 1.49
N ILE A 79 -9.37 3.36 1.75
CA ILE A 79 -8.11 2.88 1.17
C ILE A 79 -7.46 1.99 2.22
N ARG A 80 -7.28 0.73 1.87
CA ARG A 80 -6.57 -0.21 2.73
C ARG A 80 -5.12 -0.32 2.26
N VAL A 81 -4.22 -0.12 3.20
CA VAL A 81 -2.77 -0.26 2.96
C VAL A 81 -2.34 -1.57 3.56
N ASP A 82 -1.90 -2.50 2.72
CA ASP A 82 -1.56 -3.86 3.13
C ASP A 82 -0.05 -4.07 3.07
N GLY A 83 0.56 -4.40 4.21
CA GLY A 83 1.98 -4.71 4.28
C GLY A 83 2.22 -6.20 4.17
N HIS A 84 3.25 -6.57 3.42
CA HIS A 84 3.66 -7.97 3.21
C HIS A 84 5.16 -8.09 3.28
N THR A 85 5.63 -9.21 3.84
CA THR A 85 7.06 -9.52 3.93
C THR A 85 7.38 -10.79 3.13
N ASP A 86 8.68 -11.06 3.00
CA ASP A 86 9.12 -12.38 2.56
C ASP A 86 9.06 -13.35 3.75
N ASP A 87 9.51 -14.59 3.53
CA ASP A 87 9.44 -15.65 4.53
C ASP A 87 10.72 -15.79 5.37
N VAL A 88 11.67 -14.85 5.23
CA VAL A 88 12.90 -14.88 6.04
C VAL A 88 12.55 -14.38 7.44
N PRO A 89 12.78 -15.22 8.48
CA PRO A 89 12.45 -14.81 9.84
C PRO A 89 13.33 -13.65 10.30
N LEU A 90 12.77 -12.75 11.10
CA LEU A 90 13.55 -11.73 11.79
C LEU A 90 14.24 -12.35 13.00
N SER A 91 15.35 -11.73 13.44
CA SER A 91 16.10 -12.25 14.58
C SER A 91 15.33 -12.23 15.90
N GLY A 92 14.32 -11.35 15.99
CA GLY A 92 13.61 -11.10 17.24
C GLY A 92 14.34 -10.16 18.19
N GLN A 93 15.54 -9.74 17.82
CA GLN A 93 16.41 -8.89 18.65
C GLN A 93 16.37 -7.43 18.20
N GLY A 94 15.82 -7.15 17.04
CA GLY A 94 15.76 -5.79 16.51
C GLY A 94 14.46 -5.07 16.90
N GLN A 95 14.16 -4.02 16.14
CA GLN A 95 12.99 -3.16 16.37
C GLN A 95 11.67 -3.94 16.27
N PHE A 96 11.62 -4.93 15.38
CA PHE A 96 10.41 -5.72 15.15
C PHE A 96 10.65 -7.16 15.60
N LYS A 97 9.69 -7.71 16.28
CA LYS A 97 9.77 -9.06 16.83
C LYS A 97 9.68 -10.12 15.73
N ASP A 98 8.77 -9.92 14.78
CA ASP A 98 8.49 -10.86 13.70
C ASP A 98 7.94 -10.13 12.49
N ASN A 99 7.62 -10.90 11.45
CA ASN A 99 7.12 -10.34 10.20
C ASN A 99 5.70 -9.78 10.32
N TRP A 100 4.92 -10.24 11.30
CA TRP A 100 3.65 -9.60 11.61
C TRP A 100 3.86 -8.14 12.00
N GLU A 101 4.77 -7.91 12.93
CA GLU A 101 5.05 -6.54 13.41
C GLU A 101 5.65 -5.68 12.32
N LEU A 102 6.59 -6.21 11.54
CA LEU A 102 7.22 -5.44 10.47
C LEU A 102 6.19 -5.02 9.41
N SER A 103 5.37 -5.96 8.95
CA SER A 103 4.38 -5.66 7.92
C SER A 103 3.34 -4.64 8.40
N GLN A 104 2.89 -4.79 9.65
CA GLN A 104 1.94 -3.84 10.22
C GLN A 104 2.57 -2.46 10.42
N ALA A 105 3.82 -2.40 10.89
CA ALA A 105 4.51 -1.13 11.09
C ALA A 105 4.73 -0.39 9.78
N ARG A 106 5.06 -1.11 8.71
CA ARG A 106 5.25 -0.50 7.38
C ARG A 106 3.94 0.01 6.79
N ALA A 107 2.86 -0.77 6.89
CA ALA A 107 1.55 -0.30 6.45
C ALA A 107 1.12 0.93 7.25
N LEU A 108 1.32 0.92 8.56
CA LEU A 108 0.98 2.03 9.43
C LEU A 108 1.80 3.29 9.11
N ALA A 109 3.08 3.12 8.76
CA ALA A 109 3.93 4.26 8.38
C ALA A 109 3.38 4.96 7.14
N VAL A 110 2.90 4.20 6.16
CA VAL A 110 2.26 4.77 4.97
C VAL A 110 0.98 5.51 5.35
N VAL A 111 0.12 4.90 6.16
CA VAL A 111 -1.13 5.52 6.60
C VAL A 111 -0.85 6.82 7.36
N ARG A 112 0.10 6.81 8.29
CA ARG A 112 0.43 8.02 9.05
C ARG A 112 0.97 9.14 8.17
N PHE A 113 1.80 8.79 7.20
CA PHE A 113 2.31 9.77 6.25
C PHE A 113 1.16 10.40 5.44
N MET A 114 0.24 9.57 4.95
CA MET A 114 -0.92 10.05 4.22
C MET A 114 -1.77 10.99 5.07
N GLN A 115 -1.98 10.65 6.32
CA GLN A 115 -2.80 11.43 7.23
C GLN A 115 -2.11 12.72 7.68
N THR A 116 -0.90 12.61 8.25
CA THR A 116 -0.27 13.74 8.93
C THR A 116 0.46 14.68 7.98
N ASP A 117 1.11 14.15 6.96
CA ASP A 117 1.90 14.96 6.04
C ASP A 117 1.10 15.39 4.82
N LEU A 118 0.17 14.55 4.35
CA LEU A 118 -0.58 14.83 3.13
C LEU A 118 -2.04 15.22 3.37
N GLY A 119 -2.51 15.16 4.61
CA GLY A 119 -3.85 15.63 4.96
C GLY A 119 -4.99 14.74 4.51
N PHE A 120 -4.73 13.46 4.25
CA PHE A 120 -5.79 12.55 3.85
C PHE A 120 -6.68 12.19 5.04
N PRO A 121 -8.01 12.11 4.86
CA PRO A 121 -8.90 11.84 6.00
C PRO A 121 -8.67 10.47 6.63
N PRO A 122 -8.41 10.43 7.94
CA PRO A 122 -8.08 9.16 8.59
C PRO A 122 -9.23 8.15 8.63
N ASN A 123 -10.47 8.62 8.57
CA ASN A 123 -11.63 7.71 8.55
C ASN A 123 -11.76 6.94 7.22
N ARG A 124 -10.94 7.28 6.23
CA ARG A 124 -10.90 6.60 4.94
C ARG A 124 -9.64 5.74 4.76
N LEU A 125 -8.91 5.48 5.86
CA LEU A 125 -7.66 4.72 5.81
C LEU A 125 -7.71 3.54 6.76
N ALA A 126 -7.03 2.45 6.38
CA ALA A 126 -6.78 1.31 7.24
C ALA A 126 -5.40 0.75 6.95
N ALA A 127 -4.70 0.31 7.99
CA ALA A 127 -3.40 -0.33 7.88
C ALA A 127 -3.55 -1.79 8.26
N THR A 128 -3.08 -2.70 7.39
CA THR A 128 -3.20 -4.14 7.60
C THR A 128 -1.85 -4.80 7.39
N GLY A 129 -1.42 -5.61 8.35
CA GLY A 129 -0.19 -6.39 8.22
C GLY A 129 -0.52 -7.85 7.99
N PHE A 130 -0.10 -8.39 6.84
CA PHE A 130 -0.34 -9.79 6.50
C PHE A 130 0.86 -10.69 6.81
N GLY A 131 1.98 -10.11 7.25
CA GLY A 131 3.19 -10.89 7.48
C GLY A 131 3.71 -11.52 6.21
N GLU A 132 4.19 -12.74 6.32
CA GLU A 132 4.74 -13.51 5.21
C GLU A 132 3.71 -14.44 4.55
N TYR A 133 2.47 -14.41 5.01
CA TYR A 133 1.49 -15.50 4.77
C TYR A 133 0.65 -15.31 3.53
N GLN A 134 0.88 -14.26 2.75
CA GLN A 134 0.18 -14.02 1.48
C GLN A 134 1.19 -13.78 0.35
N PRO A 135 2.03 -14.79 0.03
CA PRO A 135 3.05 -14.60 -0.99
C PRO A 135 2.44 -14.48 -2.38
N VAL A 136 3.05 -13.65 -3.22
CA VAL A 136 2.71 -13.55 -4.65
C VAL A 136 3.68 -14.33 -5.51
N ALA A 137 4.84 -14.71 -4.95
CA ALA A 137 5.84 -15.52 -5.63
C ALA A 137 6.27 -16.65 -4.70
N THR A 138 6.40 -17.85 -5.24
CA THR A 138 6.81 -19.03 -4.48
C THR A 138 8.30 -19.30 -4.70
N GLY A 139 8.92 -20.00 -3.74
CA GLY A 139 10.32 -20.40 -3.82
C GLY A 139 11.22 -19.49 -2.97
N ASP A 140 12.51 -19.87 -2.93
CA ASP A 140 13.49 -19.26 -2.04
C ASP A 140 14.46 -18.36 -2.78
N THR A 141 14.18 -17.99 -4.03
CA THR A 141 15.11 -17.15 -4.79
C THR A 141 15.03 -15.70 -4.30
N PRO A 142 16.14 -14.94 -4.44
CA PRO A 142 16.10 -13.53 -4.10
C PRO A 142 15.02 -12.75 -4.87
N GLU A 143 14.74 -13.14 -6.11
CA GLU A 143 13.71 -12.50 -6.94
C GLU A 143 12.32 -12.72 -6.37
N ALA A 144 12.01 -13.95 -5.94
CA ALA A 144 10.71 -14.28 -5.34
C ALA A 144 10.52 -13.51 -4.03
N ARG A 145 11.55 -13.47 -3.18
CA ARG A 145 11.49 -12.73 -1.93
C ARG A 145 11.28 -11.24 -2.15
N ALA A 146 11.96 -10.67 -3.14
CA ALA A 146 11.79 -9.26 -3.45
C ALA A 146 10.35 -8.94 -3.87
N GLN A 147 9.72 -9.82 -4.64
CA GLN A 147 8.31 -9.63 -5.04
C GLN A 147 7.38 -9.71 -3.85
N ASN A 148 7.71 -10.52 -2.85
CA ASN A 148 6.87 -10.68 -1.67
C ASN A 148 6.99 -9.50 -0.70
N ARG A 149 8.12 -8.80 -0.68
CA ARG A 149 8.33 -7.59 0.15
C ARG A 149 7.65 -6.40 -0.53
N ARG A 150 6.40 -6.16 -0.16
CA ARG A 150 5.60 -5.16 -0.87
C ARG A 150 4.57 -4.49 0.02
N ILE A 151 4.10 -3.34 -0.44
CA ILE A 151 2.92 -2.65 0.07
C ILE A 151 1.88 -2.65 -1.04
N GLU A 152 0.65 -3.01 -0.71
CA GLU A 152 -0.46 -2.96 -1.67
C GLU A 152 -1.47 -1.92 -1.21
N LEU A 153 -1.97 -1.12 -2.16
CA LEU A 153 -3.06 -0.18 -1.90
C LEU A 153 -4.30 -0.64 -2.64
N LYS A 154 -5.42 -0.65 -1.92
CA LYS A 154 -6.70 -1.10 -2.46
C LYS A 154 -7.82 -0.17 -2.05
N LEU A 155 -8.60 0.32 -3.02
CA LEU A 155 -9.85 1.02 -2.76
C LEU A 155 -10.93 -0.03 -2.56
N THR A 156 -11.55 -0.06 -1.40
CA THR A 156 -12.51 -1.11 -1.06
C THR A 156 -13.56 -0.58 -0.10
N GLU A 157 -14.55 -1.40 0.21
CA GLU A 157 -15.54 -1.10 1.24
C GLU A 157 -14.95 -1.34 2.63
N ARG A 158 -15.39 -0.54 3.56
CA ARG A 158 -15.05 -0.75 4.95
C ARG A 158 -15.74 -2.01 5.49
#